data_226218a4e65753a93eae2f6d2b151688
#
_entry.id   226218a4e65753a93eae2f6d2b151688
#
_cell.length_a   1.000
_cell.length_b   1.000
_cell.length_c   1.000
_cell.angle_alpha   90.00
_cell.angle_beta   90.00
_cell.angle_gamma   90.00
#
_symmetry.space_group_name_H-M   'P 1'
#
loop_
_entity.id
_entity.type
_entity.pdbx_description
1 polymer ?
#
loop_
_entity_poly.entity_id
_entity_poly.type
_entity_poly.pdbx_seq_one_letter_code
_entity_poly.pdbx_strand_id
1 'polypeptide(L)'
;RQRQMCIRDRNEVIFDDDKISKSEEFVNPDELYQELIRCVQKYHPSDDISMIEKAYKVASEAHKNQFRKSGEPYIIHPLNVAIILADLKLDKETIVAGILHDVVEDTVMTEDDLRREFGDDVALLVDGVTKLEKIPLSGNGEQSDAKLEMQAENLRKMFLAMAKDIRVIMIKLADCLLYTSDAAD
;
A
#
# COMPACT_ATOMS: atom_id res chain seq x y z
N ARG A 1 21.48 -1.48 21.34
CA ARG A 1 21.29 -2.38 20.17
C ARG A 1 20.19 -1.78 19.33
N GLN A 2 20.57 -1.06 18.27
CA GLN A 2 19.67 -0.47 17.29
C GLN A 2 18.96 -1.58 16.51
N ARG A 3 17.63 -1.51 16.46
CA ARG A 3 16.83 -2.35 15.58
C ARG A 3 17.04 -1.87 14.15
N GLN A 4 17.66 -2.69 13.30
CA GLN A 4 17.65 -2.49 11.86
C GLN A 4 16.21 -2.70 11.39
N MET A 5 15.57 -1.61 10.95
CA MET A 5 14.36 -1.68 10.13
C MET A 5 14.76 -2.27 8.76
N CYS A 6 13.88 -3.04 8.13
CA CYS A 6 14.12 -3.58 6.79
C CYS A 6 14.18 -2.48 5.71
N ILE A 7 13.75 -1.27 6.03
CA ILE A 7 13.95 -0.09 5.17
C ILE A 7 15.45 0.26 5.21
N ARG A 8 16.14 -0.14 4.18
CA ARG A 8 17.55 0.19 3.97
C ARG A 8 17.62 1.64 3.53
N ASP A 9 18.25 2.51 4.34
CA ASP A 9 18.66 3.84 3.91
C ASP A 9 19.42 3.74 2.57
N ARG A 10 18.75 4.11 1.48
CA ARG A 10 19.35 4.24 0.15
C ARG A 10 19.66 5.70 -0.13
N ASN A 11 20.56 6.27 0.64
CA ASN A 11 21.20 7.52 0.27
C ASN A 11 22.67 7.49 0.68
N GLU A 12 23.49 6.65 0.02
CA GLU A 12 24.90 6.95 -0.16
C GLU A 12 25.09 7.30 -1.64
N VAL A 13 24.97 8.58 -1.94
CA VAL A 13 25.35 9.14 -3.24
C VAL A 13 26.86 9.32 -3.22
N ILE A 14 27.57 8.42 -3.88
CA ILE A 14 28.96 8.66 -4.29
C ILE A 14 28.87 9.54 -5.53
N PHE A 15 29.29 10.81 -5.37
CA PHE A 15 29.46 11.72 -6.49
C PHE A 15 30.68 11.29 -7.29
N ASP A 16 30.48 10.81 -8.49
CA ASP A 16 31.50 10.75 -9.52
C ASP A 16 31.03 11.64 -10.69
N ASP A 17 31.72 12.76 -10.85
CA ASP A 17 31.49 13.73 -11.91
C ASP A 17 32.01 13.16 -13.24
N ASP A 18 31.15 12.56 -14.05
CA ASP A 18 31.17 12.70 -15.51
C ASP A 18 30.03 11.90 -16.19
N LYS A 19 29.21 12.67 -16.96
CA LYS A 19 28.18 12.20 -17.91
C LYS A 19 26.82 11.84 -17.36
N ILE A 20 26.04 12.90 -17.27
CA ILE A 20 24.58 12.91 -17.22
C ILE A 20 23.97 12.15 -18.40
N SER A 21 23.53 10.93 -18.16
CA SER A 21 22.30 10.38 -18.72
C SER A 21 21.53 9.81 -17.53
N LYS A 22 20.65 10.63 -16.94
CA LYS A 22 19.71 10.17 -15.91
C LYS A 22 18.71 9.19 -16.55
N SER A 23 19.05 7.93 -16.63
CA SER A 23 18.08 6.87 -16.50
C SER A 23 17.83 6.75 -15.00
N GLU A 24 16.75 7.31 -14.49
CA GLU A 24 16.28 6.99 -13.16
C GLU A 24 16.03 5.47 -13.16
N GLU A 25 16.94 4.69 -12.59
CA GLU A 25 16.76 3.27 -12.39
C GLU A 25 15.71 3.11 -11.29
N PHE A 26 14.46 2.96 -11.71
CA PHE A 26 13.38 2.59 -10.79
C PHE A 26 13.67 1.23 -10.18
N VAL A 27 13.31 1.08 -8.93
CA VAL A 27 13.44 -0.20 -8.22
C VAL A 27 12.66 -1.27 -8.98
N ASN A 28 13.28 -2.42 -9.21
CA ASN A 28 12.65 -3.52 -9.91
C ASN A 28 11.52 -4.11 -9.03
N PRO A 29 10.27 -4.19 -9.51
CA PRO A 29 9.18 -4.81 -8.77
C PRO A 29 9.46 -6.22 -8.26
N ASP A 30 10.22 -7.03 -9.01
CA ASP A 30 10.58 -8.38 -8.59
C ASP A 30 11.54 -8.37 -7.38
N GLU A 31 12.42 -7.38 -7.27
CA GLU A 31 13.30 -7.23 -6.10
C GLU A 31 12.48 -6.87 -4.85
N LEU A 32 11.51 -5.95 -4.98
CA LEU A 32 10.60 -5.60 -3.89
C LEU A 32 9.74 -6.80 -3.47
N TYR A 33 9.25 -7.57 -4.43
CA TYR A 33 8.53 -8.80 -4.13
C TYR A 33 9.38 -9.79 -3.33
N GLN A 34 10.65 -9.99 -3.72
CA GLN A 34 11.58 -10.84 -2.97
C GLN A 34 11.89 -10.28 -1.57
N GLU A 35 11.93 -8.97 -1.41
CA GLU A 35 12.06 -8.33 -0.09
C GLU A 35 10.83 -8.60 0.78
N LEU A 36 9.63 -8.43 0.23
CA LEU A 36 8.37 -8.75 0.91
C LEU A 36 8.37 -10.21 1.41
N ILE A 37 8.71 -11.17 0.55
CA ILE A 37 8.76 -12.58 0.93
C ILE A 37 9.78 -12.84 2.04
N ARG A 38 10.95 -12.21 1.99
CA ARG A 38 11.96 -12.30 3.06
C ARG A 38 11.44 -11.74 4.38
N CYS A 39 10.72 -10.61 4.35
CA CYS A 39 10.11 -10.02 5.54
C CYS A 39 9.06 -10.96 6.15
N VAL A 40 8.16 -11.50 5.34
CA VAL A 40 7.12 -12.44 5.79
C VAL A 40 7.74 -13.70 6.39
N GLN A 41 8.66 -14.35 5.69
CA GLN A 41 9.30 -15.61 6.13
C GLN A 41 10.14 -15.43 7.39
N LYS A 42 10.65 -14.24 7.66
CA LYS A 42 11.39 -13.94 8.88
C LYS A 42 10.54 -14.08 10.16
N TYR A 43 9.25 -13.75 10.06
CA TYR A 43 8.34 -13.75 11.21
C TYR A 43 7.34 -14.92 11.16
N HIS A 44 7.05 -15.42 9.97
CA HIS A 44 6.13 -16.51 9.68
C HIS A 44 6.78 -17.56 8.78
N PRO A 45 7.83 -18.26 9.25
CA PRO A 45 8.62 -19.16 8.39
C PRO A 45 7.86 -20.41 7.92
N SER A 46 6.75 -20.74 8.57
CA SER A 46 5.88 -21.86 8.23
C SER A 46 4.65 -21.47 7.42
N ASP A 47 4.43 -20.18 7.19
CA ASP A 47 3.24 -19.72 6.48
C ASP A 47 3.33 -20.03 4.99
N ASP A 48 2.20 -20.43 4.44
CA ASP A 48 2.01 -20.59 3.01
C ASP A 48 1.95 -19.20 2.33
N ILE A 49 2.95 -18.90 1.51
CA ILE A 49 3.08 -17.65 0.76
C ILE A 49 2.28 -17.63 -0.54
N SER A 50 1.59 -18.73 -0.89
CA SER A 50 0.89 -18.89 -2.18
C SER A 50 -0.15 -17.80 -2.42
N MET A 51 -0.84 -17.35 -1.35
CA MET A 51 -1.82 -16.27 -1.42
C MET A 51 -1.15 -14.91 -1.73
N ILE A 52 0.02 -14.64 -1.15
CA ILE A 52 0.81 -13.41 -1.42
C ILE A 52 1.33 -13.43 -2.85
N GLU A 53 1.84 -14.58 -3.32
CA GLU A 53 2.29 -14.75 -4.71
C GLU A 53 1.14 -14.54 -5.70
N LYS A 54 -0.04 -15.10 -5.40
CA LYS A 54 -1.24 -14.91 -6.20
C LYS A 54 -1.66 -13.43 -6.24
N ALA A 55 -1.66 -12.74 -5.09
CA ALA A 55 -1.99 -11.32 -5.01
C ALA A 55 -1.02 -10.46 -5.83
N TYR A 56 0.29 -10.73 -5.75
CA TYR A 56 1.30 -10.05 -6.56
C TYR A 56 1.05 -10.22 -8.06
N LYS A 57 0.75 -11.44 -8.52
CA LYS A 57 0.45 -11.70 -9.94
C LYS A 57 -0.79 -10.95 -10.40
N VAL A 58 -1.85 -10.97 -9.60
CA VAL A 58 -3.11 -10.27 -9.90
C VAL A 58 -2.90 -8.76 -9.96
N ALA A 59 -2.25 -8.17 -8.95
CA ALA A 59 -1.97 -6.74 -8.91
C ALA A 59 -1.02 -6.31 -10.05
N SER A 60 0.02 -7.10 -10.36
CA SER A 60 0.95 -6.80 -11.45
C SER A 60 0.27 -6.80 -12.82
N GLU A 61 -0.63 -7.73 -13.08
CA GLU A 61 -1.38 -7.75 -14.34
C GLU A 61 -2.42 -6.63 -14.38
N ALA A 62 -3.10 -6.35 -13.27
CA ALA A 62 -4.09 -5.29 -13.15
C ALA A 62 -3.50 -3.90 -13.41
N HIS A 63 -2.29 -3.63 -12.90
CA HIS A 63 -1.59 -2.34 -13.02
C HIS A 63 -0.52 -2.32 -14.11
N LYS A 64 -0.47 -3.30 -15.00
CA LYS A 64 0.61 -3.52 -15.99
C LYS A 64 1.00 -2.31 -16.83
N ASN A 65 0.04 -1.45 -17.16
CA ASN A 65 0.26 -0.27 -18.00
C ASN A 65 0.07 1.04 -17.21
N GLN A 66 0.05 0.98 -15.90
CA GLN A 66 -0.13 2.14 -15.03
C GLN A 66 1.23 2.58 -14.48
N PHE A 67 1.43 3.89 -14.47
CA PHE A 67 2.64 4.54 -13.97
C PHE A 67 2.26 5.67 -13.02
N ARG A 68 3.06 5.88 -11.99
CA ARG A 68 2.94 7.03 -11.10
C ARG A 68 3.40 8.32 -11.81
N LYS A 69 3.12 9.47 -11.21
CA LYS A 69 3.59 10.78 -11.74
C LYS A 69 5.11 10.86 -11.85
N SER A 70 5.84 10.14 -11.00
CA SER A 70 7.29 9.94 -11.04
C SER A 70 7.78 9.15 -12.26
N GLY A 71 6.88 8.45 -12.99
CA GLY A 71 7.22 7.58 -14.11
C GLY A 71 7.50 6.12 -13.72
N GLU A 72 7.51 5.79 -12.43
CA GLU A 72 7.71 4.41 -11.95
C GLU A 72 6.47 3.53 -12.19
N PRO A 73 6.62 2.21 -12.37
CA PRO A 73 5.51 1.27 -12.44
C PRO A 73 4.63 1.33 -11.20
N TYR A 74 3.30 1.40 -11.39
CA TYR A 74 2.36 1.55 -10.27
C TYR A 74 2.47 0.45 -9.22
N ILE A 75 2.78 -0.79 -9.63
CA ILE A 75 2.90 -1.96 -8.73
C ILE A 75 3.93 -1.78 -7.60
N ILE A 76 4.89 -0.86 -7.76
CA ILE A 76 5.89 -0.53 -6.73
C ILE A 76 5.21 -0.02 -5.46
N HIS A 77 4.15 0.79 -5.61
CA HIS A 77 3.42 1.35 -4.48
C HIS A 77 2.77 0.27 -3.59
N PRO A 78 1.86 -0.60 -4.07
CA PRO A 78 1.25 -1.62 -3.23
C PRO A 78 2.26 -2.63 -2.67
N LEU A 79 3.39 -2.88 -3.34
CA LEU A 79 4.46 -3.70 -2.78
C LEU A 79 5.11 -3.03 -1.56
N ASN A 80 5.39 -1.73 -1.62
CA ASN A 80 5.93 -0.99 -0.48
C ASN A 80 4.93 -0.93 0.69
N VAL A 81 3.63 -0.74 0.42
CA VAL A 81 2.58 -0.86 1.44
C VAL A 81 2.65 -2.22 2.12
N ALA A 82 2.70 -3.31 1.34
CA ALA A 82 2.77 -4.67 1.85
C ALA A 82 4.04 -4.94 2.68
N ILE A 83 5.20 -4.37 2.29
CA ILE A 83 6.46 -4.48 3.06
C ILE A 83 6.30 -3.79 4.42
N ILE A 84 5.71 -2.59 4.48
CA ILE A 84 5.43 -1.91 5.76
C ILE A 84 4.54 -2.77 6.66
N LEU A 85 3.47 -3.36 6.11
CA LEU A 85 2.56 -4.23 6.86
C LEU A 85 3.25 -5.50 7.36
N ALA A 86 4.14 -6.09 6.54
CA ALA A 86 4.95 -7.23 6.92
C ALA A 86 5.97 -6.89 8.03
N ASP A 87 6.60 -5.71 7.98
CA ASP A 87 7.51 -5.23 9.04
C ASP A 87 6.77 -5.00 10.37
N LEU A 88 5.53 -4.58 10.30
CA LEU A 88 4.62 -4.49 11.45
C LEU A 88 4.14 -5.86 11.94
N LYS A 89 4.52 -6.96 11.27
CA LYS A 89 4.18 -8.34 11.58
C LYS A 89 2.66 -8.61 11.57
N LEU A 90 1.97 -7.96 10.65
CA LEU A 90 0.55 -8.21 10.46
C LEU A 90 0.31 -9.54 9.74
N ASP A 91 -0.91 -10.03 9.85
CA ASP A 91 -1.31 -11.32 9.27
C ASP A 91 -1.27 -11.30 7.73
N LYS A 92 -1.28 -12.49 7.16
CA LYS A 92 -1.19 -12.72 5.73
C LYS A 92 -2.33 -12.04 4.96
N GLU A 93 -3.53 -12.09 5.49
CA GLU A 93 -4.73 -11.49 4.91
C GLU A 93 -4.59 -9.97 4.82
N THR A 94 -4.02 -9.33 5.82
CA THR A 94 -3.73 -7.88 5.83
C THR A 94 -2.67 -7.51 4.79
N ILE A 95 -1.60 -8.29 4.68
CA ILE A 95 -0.54 -8.08 3.67
C ILE A 95 -1.11 -8.22 2.26
N VAL A 96 -1.90 -9.27 2.02
CA VAL A 96 -2.59 -9.51 0.73
C VAL A 96 -3.55 -8.37 0.40
N ALA A 97 -4.33 -7.90 1.38
CA ALA A 97 -5.22 -6.75 1.20
C ALA A 97 -4.42 -5.47 0.89
N GLY A 98 -3.23 -5.29 1.49
CA GLY A 98 -2.32 -4.19 1.16
C GLY A 98 -1.79 -4.23 -0.27
N ILE A 99 -1.55 -5.44 -0.85
CA ILE A 99 -1.18 -5.58 -2.27
C ILE A 99 -2.35 -5.25 -3.20
N LEU A 100 -3.58 -5.54 -2.78
CA LEU A 100 -4.78 -5.49 -3.63
C LEU A 100 -5.66 -4.25 -3.37
N HIS A 101 -5.26 -3.33 -2.47
CA HIS A 101 -6.15 -2.27 -1.99
C HIS A 101 -6.66 -1.35 -3.11
N ASP A 102 -5.83 -1.05 -4.12
CA ASP A 102 -6.19 -0.19 -5.25
C ASP A 102 -6.78 -0.96 -6.45
N VAL A 103 -6.70 -2.30 -6.46
CA VAL A 103 -7.08 -3.11 -7.63
C VAL A 103 -8.56 -2.94 -7.99
N VAL A 104 -9.44 -2.82 -7.00
CA VAL A 104 -10.89 -2.65 -7.24
C VAL A 104 -11.24 -1.24 -7.74
N GLU A 105 -10.49 -0.21 -7.31
CA GLU A 105 -10.76 1.17 -7.73
C GLU A 105 -10.18 1.48 -9.11
N ASP A 106 -8.98 0.99 -9.37
CA ASP A 106 -8.19 1.35 -10.53
C ASP A 106 -8.32 0.38 -11.70
N THR A 107 -9.01 -0.75 -11.52
CA THR A 107 -9.11 -1.80 -12.54
C THR A 107 -10.53 -2.35 -12.71
N VAL A 108 -10.67 -3.33 -13.59
CA VAL A 108 -11.96 -4.01 -13.87
C VAL A 108 -12.32 -5.09 -12.85
N MET A 109 -11.45 -5.40 -11.89
CA MET A 109 -11.69 -6.40 -10.86
C MET A 109 -12.76 -5.93 -9.88
N THR A 110 -13.72 -6.79 -9.57
CA THR A 110 -14.81 -6.48 -8.64
C THR A 110 -14.54 -7.03 -7.24
N GLU A 111 -15.27 -6.52 -6.23
CA GLU A 111 -15.24 -7.05 -4.87
C GLU A 111 -15.64 -8.53 -4.82
N ASP A 112 -16.59 -8.96 -5.65
CA ASP A 112 -17.01 -10.37 -5.76
C ASP A 112 -15.91 -11.26 -6.34
N ASP A 113 -15.09 -10.73 -7.26
CA ASP A 113 -13.92 -11.43 -7.77
C ASP A 113 -12.86 -11.60 -6.68
N LEU A 114 -12.59 -10.54 -5.89
CA LEU A 114 -11.68 -10.64 -4.74
C LEU A 114 -12.17 -11.67 -3.73
N ARG A 115 -13.46 -11.66 -3.40
CA ARG A 115 -14.06 -12.62 -2.46
C ARG A 115 -13.90 -14.06 -2.93
N ARG A 116 -14.12 -14.30 -4.21
CA ARG A 116 -13.97 -15.64 -4.81
C ARG A 116 -12.52 -16.10 -4.83
N GLU A 117 -11.58 -15.19 -5.10
CA GLU A 117 -10.17 -15.53 -5.34
C GLU A 117 -9.33 -15.54 -4.04
N PHE A 118 -9.66 -14.68 -3.07
CA PHE A 118 -8.85 -14.45 -1.86
C PHE A 118 -9.62 -14.65 -0.55
N GLY A 119 -10.93 -14.87 -0.62
CA GLY A 119 -11.79 -15.07 0.54
C GLY A 119 -12.42 -13.80 1.10
N ASP A 120 -13.32 -14.00 2.07
CA ASP A 120 -14.13 -12.91 2.64
C ASP A 120 -13.29 -11.89 3.41
N ASP A 121 -12.28 -12.34 4.18
CA ASP A 121 -11.46 -11.45 5.01
C ASP A 121 -10.70 -10.42 4.17
N VAL A 122 -10.03 -10.86 3.09
CA VAL A 122 -9.32 -9.96 2.18
C VAL A 122 -10.30 -9.00 1.50
N ALA A 123 -11.43 -9.49 0.99
CA ALA A 123 -12.44 -8.65 0.33
C ALA A 123 -13.01 -7.59 1.28
N LEU A 124 -13.29 -7.94 2.54
CA LEU A 124 -13.77 -7.00 3.55
C LEU A 124 -12.73 -5.93 3.91
N LEU A 125 -11.44 -6.30 3.98
CA LEU A 125 -10.37 -5.34 4.25
C LEU A 125 -10.21 -4.36 3.09
N VAL A 126 -10.17 -4.84 1.85
CA VAL A 126 -10.08 -3.99 0.64
C VAL A 126 -11.28 -3.06 0.54
N ASP A 127 -12.52 -3.58 0.69
CA ASP A 127 -13.74 -2.74 0.71
C ASP A 127 -13.69 -1.66 1.80
N GLY A 128 -13.15 -2.01 2.97
CA GLY A 128 -12.97 -1.07 4.08
C GLY A 128 -12.01 0.07 3.72
N VAL A 129 -10.88 -0.23 3.09
CA VAL A 129 -9.88 0.76 2.66
C VAL A 129 -10.46 1.66 1.57
N THR A 130 -11.07 1.09 0.52
CA THR A 130 -11.75 1.80 -0.57
C THR A 130 -12.78 2.80 -0.04
N LYS A 131 -13.60 2.40 0.94
CA LYS A 131 -14.57 3.31 1.58
C LYS A 131 -13.92 4.47 2.32
N LEU A 132 -12.73 4.27 2.89
CA LEU A 132 -11.95 5.34 3.54
C LEU A 132 -11.32 6.30 2.53
N GLU A 133 -10.92 5.84 1.34
CA GLU A 133 -10.33 6.69 0.30
C GLU A 133 -11.29 7.72 -0.25
N LYS A 134 -12.56 7.37 -0.39
CA LYS A 134 -13.62 8.28 -0.83
C LYS A 134 -13.92 9.42 0.14
N ILE A 135 -13.15 9.52 1.24
CA ILE A 135 -13.27 10.59 2.22
C ILE A 135 -12.31 11.74 1.83
N PRO A 136 -12.78 12.91 1.38
CA PRO A 136 -11.91 14.02 1.05
C PRO A 136 -11.21 14.56 2.29
N LEU A 137 -9.91 14.29 2.42
CA LEU A 137 -9.06 14.77 3.51
C LEU A 137 -8.59 16.22 3.30
N SER A 138 -8.79 16.80 2.12
CA SER A 138 -8.33 18.15 1.76
C SER A 138 -9.45 19.17 1.74
N GLY A 139 -9.41 20.09 2.66
CA GLY A 139 -10.12 21.36 2.61
C GLY A 139 -9.11 22.48 2.61
N ASN A 140 -8.59 22.89 1.45
CA ASN A 140 -7.83 24.11 1.31
C ASN A 140 -8.81 25.30 1.29
N GLY A 141 -8.70 26.17 2.27
CA GLY A 141 -9.32 27.49 2.31
C GLY A 141 -10.69 27.56 3.02
N GLU A 142 -10.77 28.52 3.91
CA GLU A 142 -11.91 29.05 4.69
C GLU A 142 -12.63 28.09 5.64
N GLN A 143 -12.65 28.50 6.91
CA GLN A 143 -13.42 27.88 7.99
C GLN A 143 -14.91 28.14 7.73
N SER A 144 -15.55 27.26 6.95
CA SER A 144 -17.00 27.23 6.86
C SER A 144 -17.55 26.08 7.72
N ASP A 145 -18.75 26.27 8.31
CA ASP A 145 -19.44 25.24 9.09
C ASP A 145 -19.57 23.92 8.29
N ALA A 146 -19.77 24.00 6.99
CA ALA A 146 -19.81 22.85 6.08
C ALA A 146 -18.51 22.02 6.07
N LYS A 147 -17.34 22.66 6.22
CA LYS A 147 -16.04 21.96 6.29
C LYS A 147 -15.89 21.20 7.61
N LEU A 148 -16.32 21.81 8.70
CA LEU A 148 -16.28 21.19 10.02
C LEU A 148 -17.21 19.95 10.07
N GLU A 149 -18.40 20.06 9.49
CA GLU A 149 -19.37 18.95 9.40
C GLU A 149 -18.84 17.79 8.53
N MET A 150 -18.20 18.11 7.40
CA MET A 150 -17.56 17.12 6.55
C MET A 150 -16.39 16.41 7.26
N GLN A 151 -15.56 17.14 8.02
CA GLN A 151 -14.49 16.54 8.81
C GLN A 151 -15.03 15.62 9.91
N ALA A 152 -16.11 16.03 10.59
CA ALA A 152 -16.76 15.21 11.60
C ALA A 152 -17.33 13.91 11.01
N GLU A 153 -17.97 13.96 9.84
CA GLU A 153 -18.48 12.78 9.16
C GLU A 153 -17.35 11.85 8.69
N ASN A 154 -16.21 12.41 8.23
CA ASN A 154 -15.03 11.64 7.87
C ASN A 154 -14.46 10.89 9.08
N LEU A 155 -14.29 11.58 10.21
CA LEU A 155 -13.85 10.95 11.46
C LEU A 155 -14.82 9.85 11.90
N ARG A 156 -16.13 10.09 11.80
CA ARG A 156 -17.15 9.08 12.13
C ARG A 156 -17.01 7.83 11.27
N LYS A 157 -16.80 7.97 9.95
CA LYS A 157 -16.58 6.85 9.04
C LYS A 157 -15.30 6.09 9.39
N MET A 158 -14.21 6.80 9.70
CA MET A 158 -12.97 6.18 10.17
C MET A 158 -13.19 5.37 11.45
N PHE A 159 -13.87 5.93 12.46
CA PHE A 159 -14.19 5.20 13.70
C PHE A 159 -15.07 3.98 13.45
N LEU A 160 -16.05 4.07 12.55
CA LEU A 160 -16.89 2.92 12.19
C LEU A 160 -16.09 1.82 11.47
N ALA A 161 -15.14 2.18 10.60
CA ALA A 161 -14.25 1.22 9.97
C ALA A 161 -13.34 0.55 11.00
N MET A 162 -12.73 1.33 11.92
CA MET A 162 -11.90 0.81 13.02
C MET A 162 -12.67 -0.14 13.94
N ALA A 163 -13.95 0.17 14.22
CA ALA A 163 -14.79 -0.68 15.05
C ALA A 163 -15.15 -2.03 14.40
N LYS A 164 -15.08 -2.09 13.05
CA LYS A 164 -15.27 -3.34 12.31
C LYS A 164 -13.99 -4.15 12.27
N ASP A 165 -12.90 -3.55 11.82
CA ASP A 165 -11.59 -4.18 11.74
C ASP A 165 -10.48 -3.11 11.75
N ILE A 166 -9.62 -3.15 12.77
CA ILE A 166 -8.51 -2.20 12.92
C ILE A 166 -7.49 -2.31 11.77
N ARG A 167 -7.39 -3.47 11.12
CA ARG A 167 -6.47 -3.72 10.02
C ARG A 167 -6.70 -2.79 8.83
N VAL A 168 -7.95 -2.38 8.60
CA VAL A 168 -8.31 -1.39 7.57
C VAL A 168 -7.55 -0.07 7.76
N ILE A 169 -7.46 0.42 8.99
CA ILE A 169 -6.71 1.64 9.30
C ILE A 169 -5.20 1.42 9.17
N MET A 170 -4.70 0.24 9.54
CA MET A 170 -3.28 -0.09 9.40
C MET A 170 -2.85 -0.06 7.92
N ILE A 171 -3.66 -0.62 7.02
CA ILE A 171 -3.42 -0.55 5.57
C ILE A 171 -3.43 0.91 5.11
N LYS A 172 -4.44 1.69 5.49
CA LYS A 172 -4.55 3.10 5.09
C LYS A 172 -3.42 3.98 5.62
N LEU A 173 -2.94 3.72 6.84
CA LEU A 173 -1.78 4.43 7.38
C LEU A 173 -0.49 4.09 6.62
N ALA A 174 -0.29 2.82 6.27
CA ALA A 174 0.86 2.39 5.48
C ALA A 174 0.86 3.06 4.09
N ASP A 175 -0.29 3.12 3.44
CA ASP A 175 -0.49 3.83 2.17
C ASP A 175 -0.19 5.34 2.31
N CYS A 176 -0.78 6.02 3.30
CA CYS A 176 -0.55 7.44 3.55
C CYS A 176 0.91 7.79 3.87
N LEU A 177 1.64 6.92 4.56
CA LEU A 177 3.07 7.14 4.87
C LEU A 177 3.91 7.21 3.60
N LEU A 178 3.62 6.38 2.60
CA LEU A 178 4.30 6.41 1.30
C LEU A 178 3.93 7.65 0.49
N TYR A 179 2.65 8.05 0.51
CA TYR A 179 2.19 9.23 -0.22
C TYR A 179 2.84 10.53 0.30
N THR A 180 3.07 10.65 1.62
CA THR A 180 3.74 11.82 2.21
C THR A 180 5.24 11.85 1.92
N SER A 181 5.88 10.69 1.77
CA SER A 181 7.28 10.58 1.37
C SER A 181 7.50 11.05 -0.08
N ASP A 182 6.59 10.67 -0.98
CA ASP A 182 6.66 11.05 -2.40
C ASP A 182 6.30 12.53 -2.65
N ALA A 183 5.60 13.18 -1.72
CA ALA A 183 5.24 14.61 -1.83
C ALA A 183 6.29 15.55 -1.24
N ALA A 184 7.34 15.01 -0.61
CA ALA A 184 8.41 15.77 0.03
C ALA A 184 9.66 15.97 -0.86
N ASP A 185 9.72 15.32 -2.03
CA ASP A 185 10.70 15.48 -3.10
C ASP A 185 10.13 16.33 -4.24
#